data_42a8ac0892cce4526293db6f8b719c3c
#
_entry.id   42a8ac0892cce4526293db6f8b719c3c
#
_cell.length_a   1.000
_cell.length_b   1.000
_cell.length_c   1.000
_cell.angle_alpha   90.00
_cell.angle_beta   90.00
_cell.angle_gamma   90.00
#
_symmetry.space_group_name_H-M   'P 1'
#
loop_
_entity.id
_entity.type
_entity.pdbx_description
1 polymer ?
#
loop_
_entity_poly.entity_id
_entity_poly.type
_entity_poly.pdbx_seq_one_letter_code
_entity_poly.pdbx_strand_id
1 'polypeptide(L)'
;MRSIPYGISTFIAHKISYLRDWKKFMNFLSSPHIDPIGVEERASRFTKRSIKKETKLNGLKLVLNMIDLTTLEGKDTEGKVKQLCYKAMHLHDAYPGLPTVAAVCVYPSMVRTAKKAVGNSGIKIASVATAFPSGQSTREIKLKDTRFAVANGADEVDMVISRGKFHEGEYNFVFDEIAAVKEACGNARLKVILETGELVTFDKVRRASDIAMEAGADFIKTSTGKIQPAATLPVTLVMLEAIRDFYYATGRQVGMKPAGGISKSKLALHYLVMLKEVLGEDWLNNEWFRFGASSLANDVLMQVLKEKTGVYQAANYFSVD
;
A
#
# COMPACT_ATOMS: atom_id res chain seq x y z
N MET A 1 -3.99 -16.24 55.42
CA MET A 1 -3.80 -15.88 54.02
C MET A 1 -2.86 -16.91 53.40
N ARG A 2 -3.34 -17.83 52.57
CA ARG A 2 -2.50 -18.85 51.93
C ARG A 2 -1.98 -18.28 50.62
N SER A 3 -0.66 -18.18 50.48
CA SER A 3 0.04 -17.76 49.28
C SER A 3 -0.17 -18.76 48.17
N ILE A 4 -0.66 -18.29 47.02
CA ILE A 4 -0.77 -19.10 45.77
C ILE A 4 0.64 -19.37 45.25
N PRO A 5 1.00 -20.62 44.88
CA PRO A 5 2.35 -20.95 44.40
C PRO A 5 2.64 -20.31 43.08
N TYR A 6 3.80 -19.70 42.94
CA TYR A 6 4.32 -19.01 41.73
C TYR A 6 4.33 -19.85 40.42
N GLY A 7 4.15 -21.17 40.50
CA GLY A 7 4.14 -22.07 39.35
C GLY A 7 2.84 -22.12 38.55
N ILE A 8 1.71 -21.70 39.12
CA ILE A 8 0.40 -21.80 38.44
C ILE A 8 0.19 -20.63 37.48
N SER A 9 0.69 -19.45 37.81
CA SER A 9 0.58 -18.24 36.99
C SER A 9 1.34 -18.36 35.65
N THR A 10 2.53 -18.93 35.67
CA THR A 10 3.36 -19.16 34.47
C THR A 10 2.78 -20.26 33.57
N PHE A 11 2.17 -21.29 34.14
CA PHE A 11 1.56 -22.38 33.39
C PHE A 11 0.26 -21.93 32.69
N ILE A 12 -0.53 -21.07 33.33
CA ILE A 12 -1.75 -20.50 32.75
C ILE A 12 -1.39 -19.48 31.64
N ALA A 13 -0.38 -18.65 31.85
CA ALA A 13 0.10 -17.71 30.84
C ALA A 13 0.64 -18.44 29.60
N HIS A 14 1.39 -19.54 29.77
CA HIS A 14 1.88 -20.38 28.68
C HIS A 14 0.74 -21.08 27.90
N LYS A 15 -0.27 -21.57 28.62
CA LYS A 15 -1.42 -22.23 28.03
C LYS A 15 -2.33 -21.24 27.27
N ILE A 16 -2.47 -20.01 27.77
CA ILE A 16 -3.20 -18.92 27.10
C ILE A 16 -2.45 -18.46 25.85
N SER A 17 -1.11 -18.34 25.90
CA SER A 17 -0.26 -18.04 24.73
C SER A 17 -0.41 -19.15 23.68
N TYR A 18 -0.28 -20.43 24.07
CA TYR A 18 -0.43 -21.57 23.16
C TYR A 18 -1.80 -21.64 22.49
N LEU A 19 -2.89 -21.35 23.23
CA LEU A 19 -4.26 -21.29 22.69
C LEU A 19 -4.48 -20.07 21.76
N ARG A 20 -3.81 -18.97 22.04
CA ARG A 20 -3.79 -17.79 21.14
C ARG A 20 -3.08 -18.08 19.83
N ASP A 21 -1.91 -18.72 19.91
CA ASP A 21 -1.11 -19.09 18.74
C ASP A 21 -1.81 -20.17 17.91
N TRP A 22 -2.48 -21.13 18.56
CA TRP A 22 -3.30 -22.14 17.89
C TRP A 22 -4.52 -21.55 17.18
N LYS A 23 -5.24 -20.61 17.81
CA LYS A 23 -6.36 -19.90 17.17
C LYS A 23 -5.89 -19.07 15.96
N LYS A 24 -4.76 -18.39 16.05
CA LYS A 24 -4.15 -17.66 14.91
C LYS A 24 -3.79 -18.62 13.78
N PHE A 25 -3.13 -19.72 14.09
CA PHE A 25 -2.78 -20.74 13.10
C PHE A 25 -4.01 -21.29 12.37
N MET A 26 -5.09 -21.58 13.10
CA MET A 26 -6.35 -22.05 12.52
C MET A 26 -7.02 -20.99 11.63
N ASN A 27 -6.95 -19.70 11.97
CA ASN A 27 -7.48 -18.62 11.14
C ASN A 27 -6.73 -18.52 9.80
N PHE A 28 -5.40 -18.67 9.77
CA PHE A 28 -4.64 -18.64 8.51
C PHE A 28 -4.91 -19.85 7.61
N LEU A 29 -5.25 -21.01 8.21
CA LEU A 29 -5.66 -22.19 7.46
C LEU A 29 -7.09 -22.08 6.91
N SER A 30 -7.91 -21.19 7.47
CA SER A 30 -9.34 -21.02 7.13
C SER A 30 -9.62 -19.89 6.12
N SER A 31 -8.58 -19.26 5.52
CA SER A 31 -8.81 -18.32 4.41
C SER A 31 -9.70 -18.99 3.34
N PRO A 32 -10.76 -18.30 2.88
CA PRO A 32 -11.69 -18.88 1.93
C PRO A 32 -10.99 -19.23 0.60
N HIS A 33 -11.45 -20.30 -0.03
CA HIS A 33 -11.05 -20.60 -1.40
C HIS A 33 -11.60 -19.53 -2.36
N ILE A 34 -10.76 -19.07 -3.28
CA ILE A 34 -11.12 -18.02 -4.24
C ILE A 34 -11.34 -18.62 -5.62
N ASP A 35 -12.55 -18.49 -6.14
CA ASP A 35 -12.87 -18.86 -7.53
C ASP A 35 -12.18 -17.91 -8.51
N PRO A 36 -11.15 -18.35 -9.27
CA PRO A 36 -10.38 -17.48 -10.16
C PRO A 36 -11.24 -16.98 -11.34
N ILE A 37 -12.16 -17.79 -11.86
CA ILE A 37 -13.02 -17.41 -12.98
C ILE A 37 -13.98 -16.31 -12.54
N GLY A 38 -14.65 -16.48 -11.41
CA GLY A 38 -15.55 -15.48 -10.84
C GLY A 38 -14.85 -14.17 -10.49
N VAL A 39 -13.58 -14.19 -10.03
CA VAL A 39 -12.78 -12.98 -9.77
C VAL A 39 -12.49 -12.24 -11.07
N GLU A 40 -12.02 -12.93 -12.12
CA GLU A 40 -11.71 -12.32 -13.42
C GLU A 40 -12.96 -11.70 -14.06
N GLU A 41 -14.10 -12.40 -14.04
CA GLU A 41 -15.37 -11.88 -14.56
C GLU A 41 -15.83 -10.63 -13.80
N ARG A 42 -15.79 -10.66 -12.47
CA ARG A 42 -16.21 -9.52 -11.64
C ARG A 42 -15.28 -8.33 -11.85
N ALA A 43 -13.96 -8.55 -11.88
CA ALA A 43 -12.99 -7.49 -12.15
C ALA A 43 -13.21 -6.85 -13.51
N SER A 44 -13.54 -7.64 -14.55
CA SER A 44 -13.83 -7.14 -15.89
C SER A 44 -15.06 -6.22 -15.95
N ARG A 45 -16.06 -6.44 -15.08
CA ARG A 45 -17.29 -5.62 -15.06
C ARG A 45 -17.01 -4.17 -14.66
N PHE A 46 -16.03 -3.92 -13.79
CA PHE A 46 -15.66 -2.56 -13.38
C PHE A 46 -15.10 -1.74 -14.53
N THR A 47 -14.50 -2.37 -15.53
CA THR A 47 -13.96 -1.69 -16.71
C THR A 47 -15.01 -1.21 -17.71
N LYS A 48 -16.25 -1.72 -17.58
CA LYS A 48 -17.38 -1.38 -18.45
C LYS A 48 -18.14 -0.14 -18.00
N ARG A 49 -17.82 0.40 -16.82
CA ARG A 49 -18.45 1.64 -16.31
C ARG A 49 -17.98 2.86 -17.08
N SER A 50 -18.93 3.69 -17.50
CA SER A 50 -18.65 4.96 -18.18
C SER A 50 -18.73 6.11 -17.19
N ILE A 51 -17.61 6.80 -16.97
CA ILE A 51 -17.53 7.99 -16.12
C ILE A 51 -17.37 9.20 -17.04
N LYS A 52 -18.26 10.17 -16.91
CA LYS A 52 -18.33 11.32 -17.85
C LYS A 52 -18.38 12.65 -17.10
N LYS A 53 -18.02 13.72 -17.82
CA LYS A 53 -18.17 15.12 -17.40
C LYS A 53 -17.56 15.39 -16.01
N GLU A 54 -18.31 16.06 -15.15
CA GLU A 54 -17.87 16.47 -13.82
C GLU A 54 -17.42 15.29 -12.94
N THR A 55 -18.16 14.18 -12.96
CA THR A 55 -17.77 12.96 -12.23
C THR A 55 -16.40 12.44 -12.65
N LYS A 56 -16.07 12.52 -13.95
CA LYS A 56 -14.74 12.16 -14.46
C LYS A 56 -13.68 13.13 -13.92
N LEU A 57 -13.94 14.44 -13.98
CA LEU A 57 -12.99 15.44 -13.49
C LEU A 57 -12.73 15.28 -11.98
N ASN A 58 -13.78 15.06 -11.19
CA ASN A 58 -13.67 14.82 -9.75
C ASN A 58 -12.90 13.52 -9.46
N GLY A 59 -13.17 12.45 -10.22
CA GLY A 59 -12.41 11.20 -10.13
C GLY A 59 -10.92 11.38 -10.47
N LEU A 60 -10.59 12.17 -11.50
CA LEU A 60 -9.19 12.48 -11.86
C LEU A 60 -8.48 13.27 -10.75
N LYS A 61 -9.14 14.26 -10.15
CA LYS A 61 -8.60 14.99 -9.00
C LYS A 61 -8.39 14.07 -7.79
N LEU A 62 -9.32 13.15 -7.55
CA LEU A 62 -9.21 12.19 -6.47
C LEU A 62 -8.03 11.21 -6.71
N VAL A 63 -7.82 10.76 -7.96
CA VAL A 63 -6.62 9.97 -8.32
C VAL A 63 -5.34 10.74 -7.99
N LEU A 64 -5.22 12.02 -8.36
CA LEU A 64 -4.04 12.84 -8.01
C LEU A 64 -3.80 12.88 -6.50
N ASN A 65 -4.87 13.13 -5.73
CA ASN A 65 -4.78 13.21 -4.28
C ASN A 65 -4.42 11.87 -3.60
N MET A 66 -4.62 10.74 -4.27
CA MET A 66 -4.32 9.40 -3.77
C MET A 66 -2.95 8.87 -4.25
N ILE A 67 -2.15 9.63 -4.99
CA ILE A 67 -0.86 9.15 -5.46
C ILE A 67 0.19 9.17 -4.32
N ASP A 68 0.90 8.07 -4.14
CA ASP A 68 2.23 8.04 -3.54
C ASP A 68 3.24 8.21 -4.68
N LEU A 69 3.71 9.46 -4.89
CA LEU A 69 4.63 9.78 -5.96
C LEU A 69 6.00 9.20 -5.64
N THR A 70 6.47 8.28 -6.48
CA THR A 70 7.50 7.32 -6.10
C THR A 70 8.75 7.43 -6.96
N THR A 71 9.94 7.50 -6.34
CA THR A 71 11.22 7.21 -6.98
C THR A 71 12.02 6.24 -6.11
N LEU A 72 12.41 5.10 -6.70
CA LEU A 72 13.10 4.00 -6.02
C LEU A 72 14.17 3.41 -6.94
N GLU A 73 15.06 4.28 -7.41
CA GLU A 73 16.16 3.91 -8.29
C GLU A 73 17.51 4.06 -7.57
N GLY A 74 18.43 3.15 -7.80
CA GLY A 74 19.76 3.21 -7.19
C GLY A 74 20.56 4.47 -7.56
N LYS A 75 20.16 5.16 -8.62
CA LYS A 75 20.74 6.44 -9.08
C LYS A 75 20.05 7.69 -8.53
N ASP A 76 19.08 7.55 -7.62
CA ASP A 76 18.37 8.71 -7.06
C ASP A 76 19.32 9.61 -6.28
N THR A 77 19.27 10.89 -6.55
CA THR A 77 20.04 11.93 -5.89
C THR A 77 19.15 12.80 -5.02
N GLU A 78 19.74 13.52 -4.07
CA GLU A 78 19.01 14.52 -3.28
C GLU A 78 18.32 15.58 -4.15
N GLY A 79 18.97 16.01 -5.25
CA GLY A 79 18.41 16.95 -6.20
C GLY A 79 17.14 16.43 -6.87
N LYS A 80 17.17 15.16 -7.33
CA LYS A 80 16.00 14.50 -7.89
C LYS A 80 14.87 14.36 -6.88
N VAL A 81 15.18 13.97 -5.64
CA VAL A 81 14.18 13.87 -4.56
C VAL A 81 13.57 15.25 -4.24
N LYS A 82 14.36 16.32 -4.18
CA LYS A 82 13.83 17.68 -3.98
C LYS A 82 12.91 18.10 -5.12
N GLN A 83 13.25 17.78 -6.37
CA GLN A 83 12.37 18.03 -7.52
C GLN A 83 11.07 17.23 -7.46
N LEU A 84 11.13 15.94 -7.09
CA LEU A 84 9.96 15.10 -6.88
C LEU A 84 9.03 15.69 -5.80
N CYS A 85 9.61 16.18 -4.70
CA CYS A 85 8.85 16.84 -3.63
C CYS A 85 8.20 18.15 -4.12
N TYR A 86 8.93 18.96 -4.91
CA TYR A 86 8.35 20.16 -5.54
C TYR A 86 7.15 19.79 -6.42
N LYS A 87 7.31 18.82 -7.30
CA LYS A 87 6.21 18.32 -8.14
C LYS A 87 5.04 17.78 -7.32
N ALA A 88 5.30 17.09 -6.21
CA ALA A 88 4.27 16.59 -5.31
C ALA A 88 3.38 17.71 -4.73
N MET A 89 3.97 18.86 -4.45
CA MET A 89 3.28 20.05 -3.93
C MET A 89 2.64 20.89 -5.04
N HIS A 90 3.28 20.95 -6.21
CA HIS A 90 2.97 21.84 -7.33
C HIS A 90 2.77 21.02 -8.60
N LEU A 91 1.65 20.29 -8.68
CA LEU A 91 1.36 19.43 -9.82
C LEU A 91 1.28 20.20 -11.15
N HIS A 92 0.70 21.42 -11.11
CA HIS A 92 0.63 22.32 -12.24
C HIS A 92 0.23 23.74 -11.79
N ASP A 93 1.19 24.65 -11.70
CA ASP A 93 1.01 26.00 -11.14
C ASP A 93 0.01 26.87 -11.94
N ALA A 94 -0.05 26.67 -13.25
CA ALA A 94 -0.99 27.41 -14.12
C ALA A 94 -2.46 26.94 -13.95
N TYR A 95 -2.74 25.90 -13.17
CA TYR A 95 -4.07 25.37 -12.95
C TYR A 95 -4.44 25.37 -11.46
N PRO A 96 -4.99 26.45 -10.94
CA PRO A 96 -5.39 26.55 -9.54
C PRO A 96 -6.49 25.54 -9.20
N GLY A 97 -6.46 25.00 -7.99
CA GLY A 97 -7.47 24.05 -7.47
C GLY A 97 -7.20 22.59 -7.82
N LEU A 98 -5.98 22.23 -8.22
CA LEU A 98 -5.50 20.85 -8.15
C LEU A 98 -5.14 20.48 -6.71
N PRO A 99 -5.40 19.25 -6.27
CA PRO A 99 -4.92 18.77 -4.99
C PRO A 99 -3.41 18.50 -5.04
N THR A 100 -2.76 18.40 -3.89
CA THR A 100 -1.44 17.79 -3.75
C THR A 100 -1.55 16.27 -3.89
N VAL A 101 -0.44 15.57 -4.08
CA VAL A 101 -0.39 14.11 -3.91
C VAL A 101 -0.47 13.73 -2.43
N ALA A 102 -0.76 12.47 -2.12
CA ALA A 102 -0.85 11.97 -0.76
C ALA A 102 0.52 11.86 -0.08
N ALA A 103 1.49 11.30 -0.80
CA ALA A 103 2.83 11.06 -0.26
C ALA A 103 3.91 11.10 -1.34
N VAL A 104 5.15 11.27 -0.88
CA VAL A 104 6.37 10.99 -1.65
C VAL A 104 6.99 9.73 -1.08
N CYS A 105 7.31 8.76 -1.94
CA CYS A 105 7.87 7.48 -1.55
C CYS A 105 9.31 7.33 -2.04
N VAL A 106 10.25 7.11 -1.11
CA VAL A 106 11.70 7.10 -1.36
C VAL A 106 12.42 6.00 -0.60
N TYR A 107 13.70 5.79 -0.87
CA TYR A 107 14.58 4.96 -0.04
C TYR A 107 14.86 5.58 1.33
N PRO A 108 15.20 4.79 2.36
CA PRO A 108 15.45 5.28 3.73
C PRO A 108 16.50 6.40 3.81
N SER A 109 17.55 6.31 3.00
CA SER A 109 18.63 7.33 2.93
C SER A 109 18.13 8.70 2.45
N MET A 110 17.02 8.77 1.72
CA MET A 110 16.45 9.99 1.15
C MET A 110 15.31 10.59 1.98
N VAL A 111 14.87 9.92 3.04
CA VAL A 111 13.73 10.35 3.87
C VAL A 111 13.95 11.76 4.44
N ARG A 112 15.12 12.01 5.02
CA ARG A 112 15.44 13.32 5.62
C ARG A 112 15.41 14.45 4.59
N THR A 113 15.92 14.19 3.39
CA THR A 113 15.88 15.13 2.27
C THR A 113 14.44 15.42 1.83
N ALA A 114 13.64 14.37 1.66
CA ALA A 114 12.24 14.51 1.30
C ALA A 114 11.44 15.26 2.38
N LYS A 115 11.62 14.92 3.67
CA LYS A 115 10.92 15.57 4.80
C LYS A 115 11.21 17.06 4.88
N LYS A 116 12.47 17.45 4.68
CA LYS A 116 12.84 18.87 4.62
C LYS A 116 12.24 19.58 3.40
N ALA A 117 12.19 18.90 2.24
CA ALA A 117 11.72 19.51 1.00
C ALA A 117 10.22 19.74 0.99
N VAL A 118 9.41 18.84 1.56
CA VAL A 118 7.94 19.02 1.64
C VAL A 118 7.52 19.98 2.76
N GLY A 119 8.36 20.19 3.78
CA GLY A 119 8.08 21.11 4.87
C GLY A 119 6.71 20.87 5.52
N ASN A 120 5.91 21.93 5.61
CA ASN A 120 4.57 21.91 6.22
C ASN A 120 3.43 21.71 5.20
N SER A 121 3.70 21.14 4.03
CA SER A 121 2.70 20.96 2.97
C SER A 121 1.58 19.94 3.31
N GLY A 122 1.74 19.14 4.36
CA GLY A 122 0.83 18.05 4.70
C GLY A 122 1.08 16.75 3.94
N ILE A 123 1.96 16.76 2.91
CA ILE A 123 2.34 15.56 2.16
C ILE A 123 3.12 14.61 3.07
N LYS A 124 2.73 13.33 3.08
CA LYS A 124 3.40 12.31 3.88
C LYS A 124 4.71 11.85 3.23
N ILE A 125 5.66 11.45 4.04
CA ILE A 125 6.87 10.77 3.57
C ILE A 125 6.73 9.29 3.83
N ALA A 126 6.63 8.52 2.75
CA ALA A 126 6.69 7.08 2.77
C ALA A 126 8.12 6.60 2.48
N SER A 127 8.58 5.60 3.21
CA SER A 127 9.88 4.97 2.94
C SER A 127 9.71 3.49 2.71
N VAL A 128 10.34 2.94 1.67
CA VAL A 128 10.50 1.50 1.60
C VAL A 128 11.49 1.05 2.67
N ALA A 129 11.35 -0.19 3.15
CA ALA A 129 12.24 -0.79 4.15
C ALA A 129 12.29 -2.31 4.02
N THR A 130 12.95 -2.97 4.98
CA THR A 130 13.03 -4.44 5.11
C THR A 130 13.72 -5.12 3.92
N ALA A 131 14.85 -4.55 3.50
CA ALA A 131 15.64 -5.00 2.35
C ALA A 131 14.86 -4.95 1.02
N PHE A 132 14.10 -3.86 0.81
CA PHE A 132 13.38 -3.62 -0.45
C PHE A 132 14.34 -3.62 -1.66
N PRO A 133 14.02 -4.24 -2.82
CA PRO A 133 12.73 -4.89 -3.13
C PRO A 133 12.67 -6.39 -2.78
N SER A 134 13.80 -7.02 -2.44
CA SER A 134 13.88 -8.48 -2.29
C SER A 134 13.19 -9.02 -1.04
N GLY A 135 13.21 -8.27 0.06
CA GLY A 135 12.78 -8.76 1.37
C GLY A 135 13.73 -9.79 1.99
N GLN A 136 14.90 -10.07 1.35
CA GLN A 136 15.87 -11.07 1.77
C GLN A 136 16.92 -10.47 2.70
N SER A 137 16.67 -10.55 4.01
CA SER A 137 17.60 -10.14 5.06
C SER A 137 17.18 -10.76 6.40
N THR A 138 18.05 -10.67 7.39
CA THR A 138 17.69 -11.06 8.75
C THR A 138 16.66 -10.11 9.36
N ARG A 139 15.84 -10.65 10.29
CA ARG A 139 14.84 -9.83 11.01
C ARG A 139 15.48 -8.61 11.68
N GLU A 140 16.66 -8.78 12.28
CA GLU A 140 17.37 -7.70 12.96
C GLU A 140 17.70 -6.53 12.01
N ILE A 141 18.21 -6.83 10.81
CA ILE A 141 18.51 -5.82 9.79
C ILE A 141 17.25 -5.13 9.33
N LYS A 142 16.16 -5.88 9.08
CA LYS A 142 14.87 -5.32 8.68
C LYS A 142 14.31 -4.35 9.73
N LEU A 143 14.43 -4.67 11.01
CA LEU A 143 13.98 -3.79 12.09
C LEU A 143 14.88 -2.55 12.23
N LYS A 144 16.20 -2.68 12.04
CA LYS A 144 17.12 -1.52 12.01
C LYS A 144 16.80 -0.58 10.85
N ASP A 145 16.55 -1.13 9.66
CA ASP A 145 16.18 -0.39 8.45
C ASP A 145 14.88 0.40 8.66
N THR A 146 13.85 -0.26 9.23
CA THR A 146 12.58 0.39 9.60
C THR A 146 12.77 1.53 10.60
N ARG A 147 13.48 1.29 11.71
CA ARG A 147 13.75 2.33 12.71
C ARG A 147 14.55 3.49 12.15
N PHE A 148 15.50 3.21 11.25
CA PHE A 148 16.27 4.24 10.57
C PHE A 148 15.37 5.15 9.70
N ALA A 149 14.45 4.58 8.92
CA ALA A 149 13.50 5.34 8.12
C ALA A 149 12.62 6.25 9.00
N VAL A 150 12.04 5.69 10.07
CA VAL A 150 11.18 6.43 11.02
C VAL A 150 11.96 7.54 11.74
N ALA A 151 13.17 7.25 12.23
CA ALA A 151 14.02 8.24 12.92
C ALA A 151 14.43 9.40 12.00
N ASN A 152 14.46 9.20 10.67
CA ASN A 152 14.70 10.25 9.69
C ASN A 152 13.44 11.03 9.28
N GLY A 153 12.26 10.67 9.80
CA GLY A 153 11.01 11.39 9.61
C GLY A 153 10.04 10.75 8.61
N ALA A 154 10.14 9.44 8.36
CA ALA A 154 9.12 8.73 7.60
C ALA A 154 7.79 8.71 8.40
N ASP A 155 6.71 9.15 7.76
CA ASP A 155 5.36 9.08 8.29
C ASP A 155 4.73 7.70 8.01
N GLU A 156 5.26 6.98 7.02
CA GLU A 156 4.77 5.69 6.55
C GLU A 156 5.94 4.79 6.12
N VAL A 157 5.83 3.49 6.35
CA VAL A 157 6.85 2.50 5.98
C VAL A 157 6.22 1.42 5.09
N ASP A 158 6.79 1.21 3.91
CA ASP A 158 6.38 0.17 2.97
C ASP A 158 7.36 -1.03 3.12
N MET A 159 6.98 -2.05 3.92
CA MET A 159 7.79 -3.26 4.11
C MET A 159 7.52 -4.32 3.04
N VAL A 160 8.50 -5.18 2.79
CA VAL A 160 8.33 -6.38 1.95
C VAL A 160 8.35 -7.62 2.85
N ILE A 161 7.36 -8.52 2.68
CA ILE A 161 7.32 -9.79 3.43
C ILE A 161 8.46 -10.73 3.02
N SER A 162 8.82 -11.65 3.90
CA SER A 162 9.71 -12.78 3.58
C SER A 162 8.98 -13.81 2.70
N ARG A 163 8.96 -13.55 1.38
CA ARG A 163 8.20 -14.34 0.40
C ARG A 163 8.61 -15.82 0.39
N GLY A 164 9.92 -16.10 0.53
CA GLY A 164 10.41 -17.47 0.64
C GLY A 164 9.74 -18.21 1.80
N LYS A 165 9.68 -17.60 2.98
CA LYS A 165 9.01 -18.16 4.16
C LYS A 165 7.52 -18.37 3.95
N PHE A 166 6.88 -17.45 3.27
CA PHE A 166 5.47 -17.60 2.88
C PHE A 166 5.26 -18.82 1.95
N HIS A 167 6.15 -19.02 0.97
CA HIS A 167 6.06 -20.15 0.05
C HIS A 167 6.36 -21.50 0.71
N GLU A 168 7.22 -21.52 1.73
CA GLU A 168 7.49 -22.68 2.58
C GLU A 168 6.30 -23.04 3.51
N GLY A 169 5.26 -22.17 3.58
CA GLY A 169 4.14 -22.35 4.49
C GLY A 169 4.40 -21.85 5.92
N GLU A 170 5.54 -21.21 6.16
CA GLU A 170 5.95 -20.65 7.45
C GLU A 170 5.15 -19.36 7.79
N TYR A 171 3.82 -19.46 7.81
CA TYR A 171 2.92 -18.31 7.97
C TYR A 171 3.09 -17.60 9.31
N ASN A 172 3.39 -18.34 10.38
CA ASN A 172 3.67 -17.74 11.68
C ASN A 172 4.94 -16.88 11.66
N PHE A 173 5.97 -17.31 10.92
CA PHE A 173 7.18 -16.49 10.74
C PHE A 173 6.85 -15.16 10.05
N VAL A 174 6.05 -15.21 8.98
CA VAL A 174 5.63 -14.01 8.23
C VAL A 174 4.77 -13.09 9.11
N PHE A 175 3.83 -13.64 9.87
CA PHE A 175 3.02 -12.90 10.83
C PHE A 175 3.89 -12.19 11.87
N ASP A 176 4.79 -12.92 12.54
CA ASP A 176 5.67 -12.38 13.59
C ASP A 176 6.66 -11.34 13.06
N GLU A 177 7.11 -11.50 11.80
CA GLU A 177 7.95 -10.50 11.14
C GLU A 177 7.17 -9.20 10.93
N ILE A 178 5.95 -9.26 10.38
CA ILE A 178 5.10 -8.09 10.14
C ILE A 178 4.76 -7.39 11.48
N ALA A 179 4.39 -8.15 12.51
CA ALA A 179 4.07 -7.61 13.83
C ALA A 179 5.28 -6.88 14.45
N ALA A 180 6.48 -7.47 14.35
CA ALA A 180 7.69 -6.83 14.85
C ALA A 180 8.07 -5.57 14.06
N VAL A 181 7.85 -5.54 12.75
CA VAL A 181 8.04 -4.34 11.92
C VAL A 181 7.00 -3.28 12.26
N LYS A 182 5.72 -3.67 12.50
CA LYS A 182 4.69 -2.73 12.95
C LYS A 182 5.07 -2.07 14.29
N GLU A 183 5.58 -2.84 15.23
CA GLU A 183 6.09 -2.29 16.49
C GLU A 183 7.27 -1.31 16.25
N ALA A 184 8.19 -1.67 15.35
CA ALA A 184 9.34 -0.82 15.01
C ALA A 184 8.94 0.48 14.29
N CYS A 185 7.77 0.54 13.66
CA CYS A 185 7.21 1.75 13.05
C CYS A 185 6.75 2.79 14.08
N GLY A 186 6.45 2.41 15.33
CA GLY A 186 5.90 3.32 16.31
C GLY A 186 4.62 3.99 15.80
N ASN A 187 4.64 5.32 15.67
CA ASN A 187 3.49 6.10 15.17
C ASN A 187 3.38 6.13 13.64
N ALA A 188 4.39 5.67 12.90
CA ALA A 188 4.32 5.60 11.46
C ALA A 188 3.37 4.48 11.00
N ARG A 189 2.66 4.71 9.89
CA ARG A 189 1.80 3.68 9.30
C ARG A 189 2.64 2.62 8.61
N LEU A 190 2.23 1.36 8.75
CA LEU A 190 2.85 0.24 8.05
C LEU A 190 2.03 -0.18 6.84
N LYS A 191 2.66 -0.20 5.66
CA LYS A 191 2.10 -0.78 4.44
C LYS A 191 2.87 -2.05 4.09
N VAL A 192 2.16 -3.18 4.00
CA VAL A 192 2.78 -4.50 3.79
C VAL A 192 2.69 -4.89 2.33
N ILE A 193 3.85 -4.95 1.65
CA ILE A 193 3.97 -5.40 0.26
C ILE A 193 3.95 -6.93 0.25
N LEU A 194 2.92 -7.48 -0.41
CA LEU A 194 2.73 -8.92 -0.54
C LEU A 194 3.52 -9.51 -1.73
N GLU A 195 3.87 -8.69 -2.73
CA GLU A 195 4.45 -9.08 -4.02
C GLU A 195 3.59 -10.10 -4.75
N THR A 196 2.37 -9.71 -5.03
CA THR A 196 1.30 -10.59 -5.52
C THR A 196 1.63 -11.33 -6.81
N GLY A 197 2.52 -10.79 -7.64
CA GLY A 197 3.00 -11.46 -8.86
C GLY A 197 3.76 -12.76 -8.59
N GLU A 198 4.41 -12.87 -7.42
CA GLU A 198 5.11 -14.11 -7.02
C GLU A 198 4.21 -15.07 -6.23
N LEU A 199 3.07 -14.61 -5.69
CA LEU A 199 2.15 -15.48 -4.97
C LEU A 199 1.35 -16.43 -5.88
N VAL A 200 1.25 -16.12 -7.15
CA VAL A 200 0.72 -16.95 -8.26
C VAL A 200 -0.79 -17.18 -8.21
N THR A 201 -1.37 -17.54 -7.06
CA THR A 201 -2.80 -17.86 -6.94
C THR A 201 -3.56 -16.85 -6.08
N PHE A 202 -4.84 -16.64 -6.39
CA PHE A 202 -5.70 -15.77 -5.59
C PHE A 202 -5.86 -16.25 -4.14
N ASP A 203 -5.84 -17.57 -3.90
CA ASP A 203 -5.85 -18.13 -2.54
C ASP A 203 -4.63 -17.67 -1.73
N LYS A 204 -3.43 -17.67 -2.34
CA LYS A 204 -2.22 -17.19 -1.68
C LYS A 204 -2.25 -15.68 -1.46
N VAL A 205 -2.77 -14.91 -2.42
CA VAL A 205 -2.98 -13.45 -2.27
C VAL A 205 -3.94 -13.18 -1.11
N ARG A 206 -5.06 -13.90 -1.04
CA ARG A 206 -6.03 -13.78 0.05
C ARG A 206 -5.37 -14.09 1.40
N ARG A 207 -4.69 -15.22 1.51
CA ARG A 207 -4.01 -15.63 2.74
C ARG A 207 -2.93 -14.65 3.19
N ALA A 208 -2.11 -14.14 2.27
CA ALA A 208 -1.11 -13.15 2.60
C ALA A 208 -1.74 -11.83 3.07
N SER A 209 -2.90 -11.44 2.50
CA SER A 209 -3.67 -10.28 2.93
C SER A 209 -4.20 -10.46 4.36
N ASP A 210 -4.80 -11.61 4.66
CA ASP A 210 -5.35 -11.93 5.98
C ASP A 210 -4.22 -11.91 7.04
N ILE A 211 -3.08 -12.57 6.77
CA ILE A 211 -1.90 -12.57 7.65
C ILE A 211 -1.40 -11.14 7.91
N ALA A 212 -1.28 -10.32 6.88
CA ALA A 212 -0.75 -8.96 7.02
C ALA A 212 -1.68 -8.09 7.88
N MET A 213 -2.99 -8.17 7.66
CA MET A 213 -3.97 -7.42 8.44
C MET A 213 -4.02 -7.87 9.89
N GLU A 214 -4.05 -9.18 10.14
CA GLU A 214 -4.03 -9.75 11.49
C GLU A 214 -2.75 -9.37 12.26
N ALA A 215 -1.60 -9.29 11.57
CA ALA A 215 -0.33 -8.88 12.15
C ALA A 215 -0.22 -7.37 12.44
N GLY A 216 -1.25 -6.58 12.10
CA GLY A 216 -1.31 -5.15 12.43
C GLY A 216 -0.98 -4.19 11.30
N ALA A 217 -0.92 -4.63 10.05
CA ALA A 217 -0.74 -3.73 8.90
C ALA A 217 -1.82 -2.63 8.88
N ASP A 218 -1.42 -1.39 8.59
CA ASP A 218 -2.36 -0.28 8.34
C ASP A 218 -2.81 -0.26 6.88
N PHE A 219 -1.97 -0.81 5.98
CA PHE A 219 -2.25 -1.01 4.56
C PHE A 219 -1.73 -2.36 4.10
N ILE A 220 -2.42 -2.95 3.14
CA ILE A 220 -1.85 -4.01 2.29
C ILE A 220 -1.55 -3.43 0.91
N LYS A 221 -0.39 -3.80 0.35
CA LYS A 221 0.12 -3.29 -0.92
C LYS A 221 0.40 -4.45 -1.87
N THR A 222 0.05 -4.31 -3.15
CA THR A 222 0.23 -5.40 -4.11
C THR A 222 1.71 -5.76 -4.31
N SER A 223 2.53 -4.78 -4.67
CA SER A 223 3.82 -5.06 -5.30
C SER A 223 4.89 -4.03 -4.98
N THR A 224 6.15 -4.41 -5.14
CA THR A 224 7.29 -3.49 -5.13
C THR A 224 7.32 -2.58 -6.36
N GLY A 225 6.71 -3.01 -7.46
CA GLY A 225 6.82 -2.39 -8.78
C GLY A 225 8.10 -2.79 -9.54
N LYS A 226 8.95 -3.64 -8.96
CA LYS A 226 10.21 -4.14 -9.58
C LYS A 226 10.05 -5.50 -10.26
N ILE A 227 8.92 -6.17 -10.05
CA ILE A 227 8.58 -7.49 -10.62
C ILE A 227 7.25 -7.39 -11.37
N GLN A 228 7.09 -8.20 -12.42
CA GLN A 228 5.86 -8.34 -13.19
C GLN A 228 5.30 -9.77 -13.05
N PRO A 229 3.97 -9.95 -13.05
CA PRO A 229 2.96 -8.90 -13.06
C PRO A 229 2.92 -8.16 -11.71
N ALA A 230 2.68 -6.83 -11.77
CA ALA A 230 2.51 -6.00 -10.58
C ALA A 230 1.00 -5.90 -10.20
N ALA A 231 0.45 -4.69 -9.95
CA ALA A 231 -0.96 -4.54 -9.65
C ALA A 231 -1.85 -4.89 -10.85
N THR A 232 -2.85 -5.74 -10.63
CA THR A 232 -3.94 -6.02 -11.59
C THR A 232 -5.30 -5.82 -10.92
N LEU A 233 -6.35 -5.57 -11.70
CA LEU A 233 -7.70 -5.44 -11.16
C LEU A 233 -8.18 -6.71 -10.44
N PRO A 234 -7.99 -7.93 -10.97
CA PRO A 234 -8.38 -9.17 -10.29
C PRO A 234 -7.70 -9.34 -8.93
N VAL A 235 -6.37 -9.17 -8.87
CA VAL A 235 -5.60 -9.26 -7.62
C VAL A 235 -6.07 -8.22 -6.61
N THR A 236 -6.27 -6.98 -7.06
CA THR A 236 -6.74 -5.91 -6.17
C THR A 236 -8.16 -6.19 -5.67
N LEU A 237 -9.04 -6.77 -6.51
CA LEU A 237 -10.38 -7.17 -6.08
C LEU A 237 -10.32 -8.17 -4.91
N VAL A 238 -9.50 -9.21 -5.00
CA VAL A 238 -9.29 -10.18 -3.91
C VAL A 238 -8.81 -9.49 -2.63
N MET A 239 -7.87 -8.54 -2.75
CA MET A 239 -7.34 -7.80 -1.60
C MET A 239 -8.40 -6.85 -0.99
N LEU A 240 -9.22 -6.19 -1.79
CA LEU A 240 -10.33 -5.35 -1.29
C LEU A 240 -11.40 -6.20 -0.59
N GLU A 241 -11.70 -7.38 -1.11
CA GLU A 241 -12.63 -8.32 -0.46
C GLU A 241 -12.06 -8.83 0.88
N ALA A 242 -10.74 -9.08 0.95
CA ALA A 242 -10.10 -9.41 2.22
C ALA A 242 -10.22 -8.26 3.25
N ILE A 243 -10.00 -7.01 2.82
CA ILE A 243 -10.18 -5.82 3.68
C ILE A 243 -11.62 -5.70 4.16
N ARG A 244 -12.61 -5.89 3.27
CA ARG A 244 -14.03 -5.84 3.62
C ARG A 244 -14.38 -6.88 4.69
N ASP A 245 -14.00 -8.12 4.46
CA ASP A 245 -14.30 -9.23 5.36
C ASP A 245 -13.62 -9.03 6.72
N PHE A 246 -12.37 -8.54 6.72
CA PHE A 246 -11.64 -8.20 7.94
C PHE A 246 -12.32 -7.06 8.72
N TYR A 247 -12.76 -6.02 8.02
CA TYR A 247 -13.49 -4.91 8.65
C TYR A 247 -14.81 -5.39 9.27
N TYR A 248 -15.59 -6.22 8.59
CA TYR A 248 -16.83 -6.77 9.14
C TYR A 248 -16.59 -7.66 10.37
N ALA A 249 -15.46 -8.37 10.40
CA ALA A 249 -15.12 -9.26 11.51
C ALA A 249 -14.55 -8.52 12.73
N THR A 250 -13.85 -7.39 12.52
CA THR A 250 -13.04 -6.76 13.58
C THR A 250 -13.40 -5.30 13.89
N GLY A 251 -14.13 -4.62 13.00
CA GLY A 251 -14.36 -3.17 13.03
C GLY A 251 -13.10 -2.34 12.68
N ARG A 252 -11.94 -2.95 12.41
CA ARG A 252 -10.69 -2.25 12.12
C ARG A 252 -10.57 -1.96 10.63
N GLN A 253 -10.45 -0.68 10.28
CA GLN A 253 -10.23 -0.24 8.91
C GLN A 253 -8.77 -0.44 8.51
N VAL A 254 -8.53 -0.99 7.31
CA VAL A 254 -7.22 -1.19 6.70
C VAL A 254 -7.24 -0.60 5.30
N GLY A 255 -6.16 0.07 4.91
CA GLY A 255 -6.05 0.69 3.59
C GLY A 255 -5.53 -0.27 2.51
N MET A 256 -5.68 0.16 1.26
CA MET A 256 -5.20 -0.56 0.08
C MET A 256 -4.25 0.31 -0.75
N LYS A 257 -3.14 -0.28 -1.22
CA LYS A 257 -2.21 0.38 -2.14
C LYS A 257 -1.88 -0.53 -3.34
N PRO A 258 -2.62 -0.45 -4.46
CA PRO A 258 -2.16 -1.02 -5.71
C PRO A 258 -0.91 -0.26 -6.19
N ALA A 259 0.13 -0.99 -6.60
CA ALA A 259 1.42 -0.41 -7.00
C ALA A 259 2.03 -1.17 -8.17
N GLY A 260 2.69 -0.44 -9.07
CA GLY A 260 3.31 -0.95 -10.28
C GLY A 260 2.32 -1.18 -11.44
N GLY A 261 2.70 -0.75 -12.64
CA GLY A 261 1.90 -0.92 -13.86
C GLY A 261 0.74 0.06 -14.05
N ILE A 262 0.44 0.92 -13.08
CA ILE A 262 -0.68 1.88 -13.16
C ILE A 262 -0.14 3.22 -13.66
N SER A 263 -0.11 3.40 -14.98
CA SER A 263 0.39 4.61 -15.63
C SER A 263 -0.67 5.39 -16.40
N LYS A 264 -1.91 4.89 -16.48
CA LYS A 264 -3.01 5.51 -17.23
C LYS A 264 -4.16 5.87 -16.34
N SER A 265 -4.63 7.11 -16.47
CA SER A 265 -5.78 7.66 -15.76
C SER A 265 -7.06 6.84 -15.93
N LYS A 266 -7.30 6.29 -17.13
CA LYS A 266 -8.44 5.39 -17.37
C LYS A 266 -8.39 4.16 -16.46
N LEU A 267 -7.23 3.52 -16.32
CA LEU A 267 -7.05 2.37 -15.43
C LEU A 267 -7.23 2.78 -13.96
N ALA A 268 -6.66 3.91 -13.55
CA ALA A 268 -6.82 4.43 -12.18
C ALA A 268 -8.30 4.69 -11.83
N LEU A 269 -9.08 5.24 -12.77
CA LEU A 269 -10.54 5.40 -12.58
C LEU A 269 -11.26 4.06 -12.41
N HIS A 270 -10.85 3.00 -13.12
CA HIS A 270 -11.44 1.67 -12.90
C HIS A 270 -11.14 1.13 -11.49
N TYR A 271 -9.94 1.39 -10.95
CA TYR A 271 -9.63 1.08 -9.55
C TYR A 271 -10.52 1.84 -8.57
N LEU A 272 -10.80 3.13 -8.81
CA LEU A 272 -11.71 3.90 -7.96
C LEU A 272 -13.15 3.38 -8.02
N VAL A 273 -13.63 2.97 -9.20
CA VAL A 273 -14.96 2.32 -9.34
C VAL A 273 -15.00 1.04 -8.51
N MET A 274 -13.99 0.18 -8.66
CA MET A 274 -13.91 -1.07 -7.92
C MET A 274 -13.83 -0.82 -6.41
N LEU A 275 -13.02 0.13 -5.97
CA LEU A 275 -12.91 0.52 -4.56
C LEU A 275 -14.27 0.93 -3.99
N LYS A 276 -14.96 1.84 -4.68
CA LYS A 276 -16.27 2.33 -4.24
C LYS A 276 -17.32 1.22 -4.18
N GLU A 277 -17.35 0.33 -5.17
CA GLU A 277 -18.33 -0.76 -5.21
C GLU A 277 -18.05 -1.86 -4.17
N VAL A 278 -16.78 -2.09 -3.78
CA VAL A 278 -16.41 -3.15 -2.83
C VAL A 278 -16.39 -2.67 -1.37
N LEU A 279 -15.83 -1.48 -1.12
CA LEU A 279 -15.60 -0.96 0.23
C LEU A 279 -16.44 0.28 0.59
N GLY A 280 -17.09 0.92 -0.39
CA GLY A 280 -17.88 2.12 -0.16
C GLY A 280 -17.07 3.42 -0.17
N GLU A 281 -17.72 4.51 0.26
CA GLU A 281 -17.15 5.86 0.20
C GLU A 281 -16.13 6.13 1.32
N ASP A 282 -16.22 5.42 2.44
CA ASP A 282 -15.32 5.58 3.59
C ASP A 282 -13.86 5.29 3.25
N TRP A 283 -13.60 4.46 2.22
CA TRP A 283 -12.26 4.19 1.70
C TRP A 283 -11.87 5.09 0.53
N LEU A 284 -12.81 5.86 -0.05
CA LEU A 284 -12.56 6.65 -1.25
C LEU A 284 -11.86 7.98 -0.92
N ASN A 285 -10.72 7.91 -0.25
CA ASN A 285 -9.88 9.03 0.15
C ASN A 285 -8.41 8.62 0.29
N ASN A 286 -7.51 9.58 0.44
CA ASN A 286 -6.08 9.33 0.53
C ASN A 286 -5.60 8.75 1.89
N GLU A 287 -6.46 8.69 2.88
CA GLU A 287 -6.14 8.03 4.16
C GLU A 287 -6.23 6.50 4.06
N TRP A 288 -7.04 5.98 3.12
CA TRP A 288 -7.30 4.54 3.03
C TRP A 288 -7.03 3.92 1.66
N PHE A 289 -6.79 4.75 0.64
CA PHE A 289 -6.42 4.23 -0.68
C PHE A 289 -5.30 5.04 -1.31
N ARG A 290 -4.29 4.36 -1.86
CA ARG A 290 -3.14 4.99 -2.51
C ARG A 290 -2.80 4.31 -3.82
N PHE A 291 -2.34 5.08 -4.79
CA PHE A 291 -1.71 4.58 -6.00
C PHE A 291 -0.19 4.69 -5.85
N GLY A 292 0.53 3.55 -5.84
CA GLY A 292 1.99 3.56 -5.92
C GLY A 292 2.43 3.75 -7.37
N ALA A 293 2.79 4.97 -7.75
CA ALA A 293 3.08 5.31 -9.14
C ALA A 293 4.09 6.45 -9.29
N SER A 294 4.79 6.48 -10.43
CA SER A 294 5.65 7.59 -10.85
C SER A 294 5.00 8.41 -11.98
N SER A 295 4.66 7.77 -13.10
CA SER A 295 4.19 8.44 -14.32
C SER A 295 2.68 8.73 -14.37
N LEU A 296 1.89 8.15 -13.47
CA LEU A 296 0.43 8.31 -13.45
C LEU A 296 -0.01 9.78 -13.32
N ALA A 297 0.71 10.56 -12.50
CA ALA A 297 0.37 11.97 -12.27
C ALA A 297 0.33 12.76 -13.59
N ASN A 298 1.29 12.59 -14.47
CA ASN A 298 1.35 13.29 -15.77
C ASN A 298 0.18 12.89 -16.69
N ASP A 299 -0.15 11.59 -16.76
CA ASP A 299 -1.29 11.14 -17.58
C ASP A 299 -2.62 11.70 -17.05
N VAL A 300 -2.78 11.76 -15.72
CA VAL A 300 -3.97 12.35 -15.10
C VAL A 300 -4.05 13.86 -15.37
N LEU A 301 -2.94 14.59 -15.23
CA LEU A 301 -2.87 16.02 -15.53
C LEU A 301 -3.22 16.31 -16.99
N MET A 302 -2.73 15.52 -17.95
CA MET A 302 -3.12 15.64 -19.36
C MET A 302 -4.63 15.49 -19.55
N GLN A 303 -5.26 14.52 -18.85
CA GLN A 303 -6.72 14.35 -18.95
C GLN A 303 -7.48 15.49 -18.27
N VAL A 304 -7.01 16.00 -17.13
CA VAL A 304 -7.62 17.16 -16.45
C VAL A 304 -7.58 18.38 -17.37
N LEU A 305 -6.44 18.68 -17.98
CA LEU A 305 -6.33 19.81 -18.92
C LEU A 305 -7.21 19.62 -20.14
N LYS A 306 -7.26 18.42 -20.72
CA LYS A 306 -8.16 18.12 -21.82
C LYS A 306 -9.63 18.37 -21.46
N GLU A 307 -10.10 17.90 -20.31
CA GLU A 307 -11.49 18.11 -19.86
C GLU A 307 -11.81 19.62 -19.69
N LYS A 308 -10.82 20.44 -19.37
CA LYS A 308 -10.97 21.88 -19.18
C LYS A 308 -10.81 22.70 -20.44
N THR A 309 -9.84 22.38 -21.29
CA THR A 309 -9.45 23.19 -22.46
C THR A 309 -9.96 22.63 -23.78
N GLY A 310 -10.41 21.37 -23.80
CA GLY A 310 -10.76 20.65 -25.01
C GLY A 310 -9.54 20.13 -25.82
N VAL A 311 -8.31 20.46 -25.42
CA VAL A 311 -7.08 20.17 -26.18
C VAL A 311 -6.15 19.24 -25.37
N TYR A 312 -5.56 18.25 -26.06
CA TYR A 312 -4.51 17.41 -25.48
C TYR A 312 -3.18 18.15 -25.46
N GLN A 313 -2.45 18.00 -24.35
CA GLN A 313 -1.07 18.46 -24.25
C GLN A 313 -0.09 17.37 -24.73
N ALA A 314 1.13 17.77 -25.12
CA ALA A 314 2.20 16.83 -25.42
C ALA A 314 2.66 16.09 -24.16
N ALA A 315 3.18 14.86 -24.33
CA ALA A 315 3.61 14.03 -23.20
C ALA A 315 4.74 14.68 -22.35
N ASN A 316 5.55 15.54 -22.96
CA ASN A 316 6.64 16.28 -22.34
C ASN A 316 6.24 17.68 -21.81
N TYR A 317 4.94 17.99 -21.79
CA TYR A 317 4.44 19.26 -21.25
C TYR A 317 4.63 19.38 -19.73
N PHE A 318 4.56 18.26 -19.02
CA PHE A 318 4.79 18.18 -17.58
C PHE A 318 6.21 17.69 -17.29
N SER A 319 6.77 18.11 -16.16
CA SER A 319 8.08 17.64 -15.73
C SER A 319 8.13 16.11 -15.63
N VAL A 320 9.20 15.54 -16.17
CA VAL A 320 9.50 14.11 -16.03
C VAL A 320 10.38 13.95 -14.79
N ASP A 321 10.09 12.95 -13.97
CA ASP A 321 10.83 12.67 -12.72
C ASP A 321 12.21 12.07 -12.98
#